data_dd0e10e176cdac9b17074857e7f00f0d
#
_entry.id   dd0e10e176cdac9b17074857e7f00f0d
#
_cell.length_a   1.000
_cell.length_b   1.000
_cell.length_c   1.000
_cell.angle_alpha   90.00
_cell.angle_beta   90.00
_cell.angle_gamma   90.00
#
_symmetry.space_group_name_H-M   'P 1'
#
loop_
_entity.id
_entity.type
_entity.pdbx_description
1 polymer ?
#
loop_
_entity_poly.entity_id
_entity_poly.type
_entity_poly.pdbx_seq_one_letter_code
_entity_poly.pdbx_strand_id
1 'polypeptide(L)' 'MKLSKRETRLIEQFMIQGMNLTANELATAAKVSTKTIYRTIKRINEAAGSEIIRSEIGKGFCLDYEAYLRGTIENQ' A
#
# COMPACT_ATOMS: atom_id res chain seq x y z
N MET A 1 -9.84 1.52 -9.95
CA MET A 1 -9.00 2.30 -9.02
C MET A 1 -7.84 2.93 -9.77
N LYS A 2 -7.65 4.21 -9.59
CA LYS A 2 -6.63 4.94 -10.32
C LYS A 2 -5.50 5.36 -9.39
N LEU A 3 -4.33 4.78 -9.59
CA LEU A 3 -3.17 5.00 -8.74
C LEU A 3 -2.04 5.69 -9.48
N SER A 4 -1.28 6.51 -8.76
CA SER A 4 -0.09 7.14 -9.31
C SER A 4 1.02 6.09 -9.39
N LYS A 5 2.12 6.46 -10.07
CA LYS A 5 3.29 5.59 -10.19
C LYS A 5 3.87 5.22 -8.83
N ARG A 6 3.94 6.20 -7.92
CA ARG A 6 4.45 5.99 -6.56
C ARG A 6 3.56 5.02 -5.78
N GLU A 7 2.25 5.19 -5.90
CA GLU A 7 1.29 4.33 -5.23
C GLU A 7 1.37 2.90 -5.74
N THR A 8 1.46 2.74 -7.06
CA THR A 8 1.62 1.43 -7.67
C THR A 8 2.90 0.74 -7.21
N ARG A 9 4.00 1.48 -7.13
CA ARG A 9 5.27 0.93 -6.66
C ARG A 9 5.20 0.46 -5.22
N LEU A 10 4.46 1.18 -4.38
CA LEU A 10 4.28 0.77 -2.99
C LEU A 10 3.54 -0.57 -2.92
N ILE A 11 2.48 -0.71 -3.68
CA ILE A 11 1.73 -1.97 -3.74
C ILE A 11 2.61 -3.11 -4.24
N GLU A 12 3.46 -2.84 -5.23
CA GLU A 12 4.39 -3.84 -5.75
C GLU A 12 5.35 -4.35 -4.68
N GLN A 13 5.77 -3.49 -3.75
CA GLN A 13 6.64 -3.92 -2.66
C GLN A 13 5.96 -4.99 -1.80
N PHE A 14 4.67 -4.82 -1.49
CA PHE A 14 3.92 -5.82 -0.76
C PHE A 14 3.84 -7.14 -1.53
N MET A 15 3.64 -7.06 -2.84
CA MET A 15 3.56 -8.26 -3.68
C MET A 15 4.88 -9.01 -3.72
N ILE A 16 5.99 -8.28 -3.84
CA ILE A 16 7.32 -8.88 -3.91
C ILE A 16 7.72 -9.51 -2.59
N GLN A 17 7.50 -8.80 -1.48
CA GLN A 17 7.90 -9.28 -0.16
C GLN A 17 6.98 -10.37 0.37
N GLY A 18 5.69 -10.30 0.02
CA GLY A 18 4.73 -11.30 0.45
C GLY A 18 4.51 -11.36 1.95
N MET A 19 4.77 -10.28 2.68
CA MET A 19 4.68 -10.24 4.13
C MET A 19 4.32 -8.83 4.60
N ASN A 20 4.17 -8.69 5.92
CA ASN A 20 3.96 -7.39 6.52
C ASN A 20 5.23 -6.54 6.42
N LEU A 21 5.05 -5.25 6.13
CA LEU A 21 6.16 -4.31 5.99
C LEU A 21 5.92 -3.11 6.89
N THR A 22 6.97 -2.70 7.61
CA THR A 22 6.90 -1.51 8.45
C THR A 22 7.04 -0.25 7.59
N ALA A 23 6.62 0.89 8.15
CA ALA A 23 6.80 2.16 7.46
C ALA A 23 8.27 2.42 7.15
N ASN A 24 9.17 2.04 8.05
CA ASN A 24 10.62 2.21 7.85
C ASN A 24 11.12 1.36 6.68
N GLU A 25 10.67 0.12 6.60
CA GLU A 25 11.05 -0.77 5.49
C GLU A 25 10.56 -0.23 4.15
N LEU A 26 9.31 0.24 4.12
CA LEU A 26 8.74 0.83 2.91
C LEU A 26 9.46 2.13 2.53
N ALA A 27 9.76 2.96 3.52
CA ALA A 27 10.47 4.23 3.29
C ALA A 27 11.86 3.99 2.72
N THR A 28 12.58 3.01 3.26
CA THR A 28 13.91 2.66 2.77
C THR A 28 13.85 2.14 1.34
N ALA A 29 12.91 1.26 1.05
CA ALA A 29 12.76 0.69 -0.30
C ALA A 29 12.39 1.77 -1.33
N ALA A 30 11.54 2.72 -0.95
CA ALA A 30 11.09 3.79 -1.85
C ALA A 30 11.99 5.01 -1.83
N LYS A 31 12.97 5.07 -0.92
CA LYS A 31 13.88 6.20 -0.74
C LYS A 31 13.12 7.50 -0.42
N VAL A 32 12.14 7.41 0.44
CA VAL A 32 11.35 8.54 0.91
C VAL A 32 11.24 8.49 2.44
N SER A 33 10.62 9.53 3.05
CA SER A 33 10.41 9.54 4.49
C SER A 33 9.23 8.66 4.88
N THR A 34 9.17 8.26 6.16
CA THR A 34 8.03 7.51 6.67
C THR A 34 6.74 8.33 6.56
N LYS A 35 6.85 9.66 6.72
CA LYS A 35 5.70 10.54 6.56
C LYS A 35 5.09 10.41 5.16
N THR A 36 5.95 10.32 4.14
CA THR A 36 5.49 10.13 2.76
C THR A 36 4.80 8.78 2.62
N ILE A 37 5.32 7.74 3.29
CA ILE A 37 4.72 6.40 3.27
C ILE A 37 3.29 6.46 3.84
N TYR A 38 3.10 7.09 5.00
CA TYR A 38 1.77 7.20 5.60
C TYR A 38 0.80 7.94 4.69
N ARG A 39 1.25 9.02 4.06
CA ARG A 39 0.42 9.77 3.10
C ARG A 39 0.05 8.93 1.89
N THR A 40 1.01 8.19 1.36
CA THR A 40 0.81 7.35 0.18
C THR A 40 -0.20 6.25 0.47
N ILE A 41 -0.08 5.60 1.64
CA ILE A 41 -1.03 4.57 2.05
C ILE A 41 -2.44 5.15 2.19
N LYS A 42 -2.55 6.31 2.80
CA LYS A 42 -3.85 6.96 2.95
C LYS A 42 -4.49 7.23 1.59
N ARG A 43 -3.71 7.72 0.63
CA ARG A 43 -4.21 7.99 -0.73
C ARG A 43 -4.65 6.73 -1.44
N ILE A 44 -3.87 5.65 -1.29
CA ILE A 44 -4.23 4.36 -1.88
C ILE A 44 -5.57 3.89 -1.34
N ASN A 45 -5.76 3.94 -0.03
CA ASN A 45 -7.01 3.51 0.58
C ASN A 45 -8.17 4.40 0.17
N GLU A 46 -7.95 5.70 0.05
CA GLU A 46 -8.97 6.62 -0.43
C GLU A 46 -9.36 6.32 -1.88
N ALA A 47 -8.37 6.06 -2.72
CA ALA A 47 -8.62 5.74 -4.13
C ALA A 47 -9.37 4.41 -4.27
N ALA A 48 -9.09 3.48 -3.38
CA ALA A 48 -9.74 2.16 -3.39
C ALA A 48 -11.16 2.21 -2.80
N GLY A 49 -11.46 3.24 -2.03
CA GLY A 49 -12.74 3.34 -1.34
C GLY A 49 -12.86 2.40 -0.14
N SER A 50 -11.76 1.79 0.27
CA SER A 50 -11.71 0.91 1.42
C SER A 50 -10.26 0.77 1.89
N GLU A 51 -10.07 0.23 3.09
CA GLU A 51 -8.74 0.07 3.68
C GLU A 51 -8.06 -1.19 3.14
N ILE A 52 -7.50 -1.09 1.94
CA ILE A 52 -6.82 -2.24 1.32
C ILE A 52 -5.39 -2.44 1.86
N ILE A 53 -4.79 -1.40 2.43
CA ILE A 53 -3.52 -1.54 3.16
C ILE A 53 -3.84 -1.27 4.62
N ARG A 54 -3.71 -2.31 5.44
CA ARG A 54 -4.07 -2.24 6.85
C ARG A 54 -2.84 -2.18 7.73
N SER A 55 -2.98 -1.48 8.86
CA SER A 55 -1.94 -1.40 9.88
C SER A 55 -2.23 -2.46 10.95
N GLU A 56 -1.21 -3.25 11.29
CA GLU A 56 -1.31 -4.22 12.36
C GLU A 56 -0.30 -3.89 13.44
N ILE A 57 -0.76 -3.83 14.68
CA ILE A 57 0.10 -3.48 15.82
C ILE A 57 1.24 -4.49 15.93
N GLY A 58 2.47 -3.96 15.99
CA GLY A 58 3.65 -4.79 16.13
C GLY A 58 4.12 -5.49 14.87
N LYS A 59 3.39 -5.37 13.77
CA LYS A 59 3.73 -6.04 12.51
C LYS A 59 3.92 -5.10 11.32
N GLY A 60 3.43 -3.85 11.43
CA GLY A 60 3.49 -2.90 10.34
C GLY A 60 2.25 -2.94 9.46
N PHE A 61 2.44 -2.79 8.16
CA PHE A 61 1.34 -2.75 7.21
C PHE A 61 1.26 -4.04 6.41
N CYS A 62 0.04 -4.40 6.01
CA CYS A 62 -0.15 -5.53 5.10
C CYS A 62 -1.17 -5.17 4.03
N LEU A 63 -0.99 -5.72 2.83
CA LEU A 63 -1.89 -5.51 1.71
C LEU A 63 -2.96 -6.58 1.69
N ASP A 64 -4.22 -6.16 1.62
CA ASP A 64 -5.33 -7.07 1.36
C ASP A 64 -5.38 -7.27 -0.16
N TYR A 65 -4.72 -8.31 -0.62
CA TYR A 65 -4.54 -8.56 -2.03
C TYR A 65 -5.87 -8.78 -2.76
N GLU A 66 -6.80 -9.48 -2.13
CA GLU A 66 -8.12 -9.71 -2.72
C GLU A 66 -8.88 -8.40 -2.91
N ALA A 67 -8.86 -7.53 -1.90
CA ALA A 67 -9.51 -6.23 -2.00
C ALA A 67 -8.85 -5.37 -3.08
N TYR A 68 -7.53 -5.45 -3.20
CA TYR A 68 -6.81 -4.72 -4.24
C TYR A 68 -7.22 -5.19 -5.64
N LEU A 69 -7.25 -6.51 -5.85
CA LEU A 69 -7.65 -7.06 -7.14
C LEU A 69 -9.10 -6.71 -7.49
N ARG A 70 -9.99 -6.81 -6.50
CA ARG A 70 -11.39 -6.48 -6.70
C ARG A 70 -11.56 -5.04 -7.14
N GLY A 71 -10.88 -4.11 -6.45
CA GLY A 71 -10.91 -2.71 -6.80
C GLY A 71 -10.37 -2.43 -8.20
N THR A 72 -9.32 -3.14 -8.58
CA THR A 72 -8.72 -2.99 -9.91
C THR A 72 -9.69 -3.44 -10.99
N ILE A 73 -10.34 -4.58 -10.78
CA ILE A 73 -11.31 -5.14 -11.75
C ILE A 73 -12.54 -4.25 -11.85
N GLU A 74 -13.09 -3.83 -10.72
CA GLU A 74 -14.32 -3.04 -10.69
C GLU A 74 -14.16 -1.63 -11.29
N ASN A 75 -12.94 -1.13 -11.34
CA ASN A 75 -12.67 0.23 -11.82
C ASN A 75 -12.04 0.28 -13.23
N GLN A 76 -12.14 -0.80 -13.95
CA GLN A 76 -11.68 -0.82 -15.35
C GLN A 76 -12.70 -0.25 -16.29
#